data_7f13688a59965d0f96d2430b11eaaaf9
#
_entry.id   7f13688a59965d0f96d2430b11eaaaf9
#
_cell.length_a   1.000
_cell.length_b   1.000
_cell.length_c   1.000
_cell.angle_alpha   90.00
_cell.angle_beta   90.00
_cell.angle_gamma   90.00
#
_symmetry.space_group_name_H-M   'P 1'
#
loop_
_entity.id
_entity.type
_entity.pdbx_description
1 polymer ?
#
loop_
_entity_poly.entity_id
_entity_poly.type
_entity_poly.pdbx_seq_one_letter_code
_entity_poly.pdbx_strand_id
1 'polypeptide(L)'
;MISAGDFRNGVTFEMDGQVMQVVEFQHVKPGKGAAFVRTKMKNVITGAVIERTFSPTDKFQDARIDRKEMQYSYSDGDLYYFMDMESFELMPLNADKLPDSFKFVKEEMMCKIVSYKGNVFDVEPPTFVELVVTATDPGFAGNTATNTLKPATLETGAEIKVPLFINEGDVLKIDTRTGEYLSRA
;
A
#
# COMPACT_ATOMS: atom_id res chain seq x y z
N MET A 1 21.30 11.36 -8.18
CA MET A 1 20.57 12.64 -8.07
C MET A 1 19.37 12.65 -9.00
N ILE A 2 18.29 13.22 -8.54
CA ILE A 2 17.06 13.40 -9.33
C ILE A 2 16.75 14.89 -9.46
N SER A 3 16.30 15.35 -10.64
CA SER A 3 15.84 16.73 -10.79
C SER A 3 14.32 16.81 -10.61
N ALA A 4 13.84 17.97 -10.16
CA ALA A 4 12.40 18.20 -9.99
C ALA A 4 11.64 17.99 -11.31
N GLY A 5 12.27 18.25 -12.43
CA GLY A 5 11.70 17.97 -13.76
C GLY A 5 11.39 16.50 -14.02
N ASP A 6 12.03 15.60 -13.30
CA ASP A 6 11.85 14.16 -13.42
C ASP A 6 10.89 13.56 -12.39
N PHE A 7 10.26 14.39 -11.56
CA PHE A 7 9.33 13.93 -10.55
C PHE A 7 8.15 13.18 -11.17
N ARG A 8 7.82 12.05 -10.53
CA ARG A 8 6.63 11.24 -10.79
C ARG A 8 6.05 10.81 -9.45
N ASN A 9 4.79 10.48 -9.42
CA ASN A 9 4.14 9.97 -8.20
C ASN A 9 4.88 8.73 -7.70
N GLY A 10 5.17 8.70 -6.40
CA GLY A 10 5.88 7.60 -5.76
C GLY A 10 7.40 7.75 -5.72
N VAL A 11 7.98 8.70 -6.45
CA VAL A 11 9.43 8.96 -6.41
C VAL A 11 9.83 9.46 -5.02
N THR A 12 10.92 8.92 -4.49
CA THR A 12 11.49 9.33 -3.20
C THR A 12 12.79 10.08 -3.38
N PHE A 13 12.99 11.11 -2.56
CA PHE A 13 14.19 11.93 -2.59
C PHE A 13 14.50 12.51 -1.21
N GLU A 14 15.72 12.94 -0.99
CA GLU A 14 16.13 13.61 0.24
C GLU A 14 16.00 15.13 0.11
N MET A 15 15.40 15.74 1.10
CA MET A 15 15.30 17.20 1.23
C MET A 15 15.42 17.58 2.70
N ASP A 16 16.35 18.49 3.00
CA ASP A 16 16.58 18.97 4.38
C ASP A 16 16.81 17.84 5.39
N GLY A 17 17.52 16.79 4.97
CA GLY A 17 17.82 15.62 5.79
C GLY A 17 16.64 14.67 6.01
N GLN A 18 15.55 14.88 5.29
CA GLN A 18 14.33 14.06 5.39
C GLN A 18 14.04 13.36 4.08
N VAL A 19 13.37 12.20 4.16
CA VAL A 19 12.90 11.48 2.98
C VAL A 19 11.50 11.91 2.63
N MET A 20 11.37 12.44 1.43
CA MET A 20 10.09 12.86 0.87
C MET A 20 9.67 11.95 -0.27
N GLN A 21 8.38 11.69 -0.38
CA GLN A 21 7.80 10.96 -1.48
C GLN A 21 6.82 11.87 -2.24
N VAL A 22 6.96 11.92 -3.56
CA VAL A 22 6.04 12.68 -4.40
C VAL A 22 4.67 12.02 -4.39
N VAL A 23 3.66 12.77 -3.94
CA VAL A 23 2.26 12.34 -3.93
C VAL A 23 1.53 12.85 -5.17
N GLU A 24 1.81 14.10 -5.53
CA GLU A 24 1.20 14.77 -6.69
C GLU A 24 2.19 15.80 -7.22
N PHE A 25 2.24 15.95 -8.54
CA PHE A 25 3.10 16.93 -9.16
C PHE A 25 2.40 17.56 -10.37
N GLN A 26 2.79 18.80 -10.66
CA GLN A 26 2.30 19.52 -11.83
C GLN A 26 3.44 20.32 -12.46
N HIS A 27 3.75 20.03 -13.72
CA HIS A 27 4.66 20.84 -14.52
C HIS A 27 3.90 22.01 -15.11
N VAL A 28 4.34 23.23 -14.82
CA VAL A 28 3.72 24.44 -15.32
C VAL A 28 4.72 25.22 -16.16
N LYS A 29 4.33 25.53 -17.40
CA LYS A 29 5.09 26.36 -18.31
C LYS A 29 4.26 27.61 -18.58
N PRO A 30 4.43 28.69 -17.78
CA PRO A 30 3.66 29.92 -18.00
C PRO A 30 4.06 30.58 -19.32
N GLY A 31 3.14 31.30 -19.93
CA GLY A 31 3.42 32.06 -21.15
C GLY A 31 4.46 33.18 -20.96
N LYS A 32 4.56 33.70 -19.73
CA LYS A 32 5.60 34.63 -19.29
C LYS A 32 6.18 34.11 -17.97
N GLY A 33 7.50 34.07 -17.89
CA GLY A 33 8.22 33.61 -16.71
C GLY A 33 8.81 32.20 -16.85
N ALA A 34 9.53 31.77 -15.83
CA ALA A 34 10.22 30.49 -15.81
C ALA A 34 9.24 29.32 -15.54
N ALA A 35 9.50 28.18 -16.16
CA ALA A 35 8.80 26.94 -15.84
C ALA A 35 9.03 26.53 -14.39
N PHE A 36 8.05 25.91 -13.78
CA PHE A 36 8.16 25.39 -12.40
C PHE A 36 7.41 24.07 -12.24
N VAL A 37 7.75 23.35 -11.17
CA VAL A 37 7.10 22.10 -10.80
C VAL A 37 6.46 22.30 -9.42
N ARG A 38 5.14 22.32 -9.38
CA ARG A 38 4.39 22.35 -8.13
C ARG A 38 4.32 20.92 -7.62
N THR A 39 4.86 20.67 -6.44
CA THR A 39 5.02 19.33 -5.90
C THR A 39 4.37 19.22 -4.54
N LYS A 40 3.46 18.25 -4.42
CA LYS A 40 2.90 17.81 -3.15
C LYS A 40 3.67 16.56 -2.73
N MET A 41 4.24 16.60 -1.54
CA MET A 41 5.12 15.54 -1.08
C MET A 41 4.78 15.15 0.36
N LYS A 42 5.07 13.90 0.69
CA LYS A 42 4.85 13.34 2.02
C LYS A 42 6.19 12.97 2.63
N ASN A 43 6.41 13.39 3.88
CA ASN A 43 7.51 12.87 4.66
C ASN A 43 7.19 11.42 5.03
N VAL A 44 7.99 10.46 4.56
CA VAL A 44 7.69 9.04 4.73
C VAL A 44 7.82 8.57 6.18
N ILE A 45 8.59 9.28 7.00
CA ILE A 45 8.78 8.94 8.42
C ILE A 45 7.68 9.55 9.29
N THR A 46 7.39 10.83 9.11
CA THR A 46 6.42 11.56 9.96
C THR A 46 4.99 11.52 9.44
N GLY A 47 4.82 11.24 8.15
CA GLY A 47 3.51 11.29 7.48
C GLY A 47 3.05 12.69 7.09
N ALA A 48 3.79 13.74 7.43
CA ALA A 48 3.44 15.12 7.12
C ALA A 48 3.44 15.36 5.60
N VAL A 49 2.40 16.01 5.12
CA VAL A 49 2.25 16.36 3.70
C VAL A 49 2.48 17.88 3.56
N ILE A 50 3.38 18.25 2.65
CA ILE A 50 3.67 19.65 2.34
C ILE A 50 3.64 19.85 0.82
N GLU A 51 3.42 21.09 0.42
CA GLU A 51 3.46 21.49 -0.99
C GLU A 51 4.55 22.53 -1.19
N ARG A 52 5.40 22.32 -2.19
CA ARG A 52 6.43 23.28 -2.59
C ARG A 52 6.53 23.37 -4.10
N THR A 53 7.02 24.50 -4.56
CA THR A 53 7.29 24.77 -5.97
C THR A 53 8.79 24.77 -6.19
N PHE A 54 9.24 23.99 -7.17
CA PHE A 54 10.66 23.88 -7.53
C PHE A 54 10.89 24.32 -8.98
N SER A 55 12.11 24.76 -9.26
CA SER A 55 12.58 24.84 -10.63
C SER A 55 12.77 23.42 -11.19
N PRO A 56 12.45 23.15 -12.47
CA PRO A 56 12.69 21.83 -13.06
C PRO A 56 14.14 21.37 -13.00
N THR A 57 15.07 22.31 -12.86
CA THR A 57 16.52 22.04 -12.76
C THR A 57 17.02 21.84 -11.33
N ASP A 58 16.16 22.07 -10.32
CA ASP A 58 16.52 21.79 -8.92
C ASP A 58 16.82 20.30 -8.77
N LYS A 59 17.92 19.99 -8.10
CA LYS A 59 18.39 18.62 -7.90
C LYS A 59 18.35 18.21 -6.45
N PHE A 60 18.01 16.95 -6.24
CA PHE A 60 17.92 16.33 -4.93
C PHE A 60 18.66 15.01 -4.93
N GLN A 61 19.14 14.59 -3.77
CA GLN A 61 19.70 13.26 -3.59
C GLN A 61 18.59 12.21 -3.67
N ASP A 62 18.87 11.10 -4.34
CA ASP A 62 17.98 9.95 -4.31
C ASP A 62 17.94 9.41 -2.89
N ALA A 63 16.74 9.11 -2.40
CA ALA A 63 16.59 8.42 -1.13
C ALA A 63 16.68 6.92 -1.36
N ARG A 64 17.65 6.28 -0.70
CA ARG A 64 17.79 4.83 -0.76
C ARG A 64 16.80 4.15 0.17
N ILE A 65 15.79 3.55 -0.43
CA ILE A 65 14.76 2.80 0.28
C ILE A 65 15.14 1.33 0.24
N ASP A 66 15.18 0.69 1.41
CA ASP A 66 15.42 -0.74 1.54
C ASP A 66 14.08 -1.48 1.63
N ARG A 67 13.96 -2.58 0.90
CA ARG A 67 12.82 -3.48 0.94
C ARG A 67 13.31 -4.88 1.27
N LYS A 68 12.84 -5.41 2.38
CA LYS A 68 13.20 -6.76 2.84
C LYS A 68 11.96 -7.62 2.97
N GLU A 69 11.97 -8.80 2.36
CA GLU A 69 10.88 -9.76 2.52
C GLU A 69 10.93 -10.40 3.90
N MET A 70 9.82 -10.33 4.61
CA MET A 70 9.64 -10.97 5.90
C MET A 70 8.26 -11.62 5.97
N GLN A 71 8.15 -12.71 6.70
CA GLN A 71 6.90 -13.44 6.86
C GLN A 71 6.09 -12.84 8.01
N TYR A 72 4.82 -12.53 7.75
CA TYR A 72 3.92 -12.15 8.83
C TYR A 72 3.69 -13.39 9.73
N SER A 73 4.01 -13.26 11.01
CA SER A 73 3.92 -14.35 11.97
C SER A 73 2.63 -14.31 12.77
N TYR A 74 2.43 -13.28 13.59
CA TYR A 74 1.23 -13.13 14.40
C TYR A 74 1.07 -11.71 14.92
N SER A 75 -0.09 -11.44 15.53
CA SER A 75 -0.37 -10.19 16.23
C SER A 75 -0.81 -10.51 17.67
N ASP A 76 -0.38 -9.67 18.63
CA ASP A 76 -0.84 -9.74 20.01
C ASP A 76 -1.93 -8.71 20.35
N GLY A 77 -2.44 -8.03 19.31
CA GLY A 77 -3.43 -6.96 19.43
C GLY A 77 -2.81 -5.56 19.35
N ASP A 78 -1.63 -5.37 19.88
CA ASP A 78 -0.92 -4.07 19.85
C ASP A 78 0.18 -4.04 18.81
N LEU A 79 0.92 -5.13 18.68
CA LEU A 79 2.04 -5.27 17.77
C LEU A 79 1.80 -6.39 16.76
N TYR A 80 2.38 -6.19 15.58
CA TYR A 80 2.37 -7.17 14.49
C TYR A 80 3.80 -7.65 14.29
N TYR A 81 4.00 -8.97 14.33
CA TYR A 81 5.31 -9.58 14.29
C TYR A 81 5.63 -10.16 12.93
N PHE A 82 6.77 -9.76 12.40
CA PHE A 82 7.29 -10.25 11.11
C PHE A 82 8.59 -11.00 11.34
N MET A 83 8.71 -12.17 10.72
CA MET A 83 9.87 -13.02 10.86
C MET A 83 10.81 -12.88 9.67
N ASP A 84 12.08 -12.62 9.94
CA ASP A 84 13.15 -12.75 8.97
C ASP A 84 13.39 -14.25 8.73
N MET A 85 13.18 -14.70 7.50
CA MET A 85 13.29 -16.13 7.17
C MET A 85 14.73 -16.64 7.10
N GLU A 86 15.71 -15.74 7.13
CA GLU A 86 17.13 -16.12 7.19
C GLU A 86 17.61 -16.27 8.63
N SER A 87 17.32 -15.28 9.48
CA SER A 87 17.76 -15.26 10.88
C SER A 87 16.75 -15.84 11.85
N PHE A 88 15.48 -15.98 11.44
CA PHE A 88 14.35 -16.38 12.27
C PHE A 88 14.05 -15.42 13.44
N GLU A 89 14.58 -14.22 13.34
CA GLU A 89 14.28 -13.16 14.31
C GLU A 89 12.93 -12.51 14.02
N LEU A 90 12.20 -12.22 15.10
CA LEU A 90 10.92 -11.51 15.01
C LEU A 90 11.13 -10.00 15.14
N MET A 91 10.48 -9.25 14.28
CA MET A 91 10.49 -7.78 14.33
C MET A 91 9.07 -7.29 14.62
N PRO A 92 8.87 -6.58 15.75
CA PRO A 92 7.55 -6.01 16.07
C PRO A 92 7.34 -4.70 15.34
N LEU A 93 6.13 -4.49 14.82
CA LEU A 93 5.70 -3.24 14.21
C LEU A 93 4.37 -2.80 14.79
N ASN A 94 4.22 -1.49 15.01
CA ASN A 94 2.95 -0.90 15.39
C ASN A 94 1.98 -0.86 14.22
N ALA A 95 0.69 -0.87 14.52
CA ALA A 95 -0.36 -0.83 13.50
C ALA A 95 -0.28 0.41 12.60
N ASP A 96 0.27 1.52 13.09
CA ASP A 96 0.43 2.77 12.35
C ASP A 96 1.42 2.65 11.17
N LYS A 97 2.26 1.63 11.16
CA LYS A 97 3.19 1.33 10.06
C LYS A 97 2.57 0.47 8.97
N LEU A 98 1.36 -0.06 9.20
CA LEU A 98 0.70 -0.97 8.28
C LEU A 98 -0.27 -0.20 7.37
N PRO A 99 -0.30 -0.52 6.06
CA PRO A 99 -1.29 0.08 5.16
C PRO A 99 -2.67 -0.55 5.36
N ASP A 100 -3.72 0.11 4.84
CA ASP A 100 -5.07 -0.44 4.87
C ASP A 100 -5.17 -1.80 4.18
N SER A 101 -4.37 -2.04 3.16
CA SER A 101 -4.30 -3.32 2.44
C SER A 101 -3.81 -4.49 3.31
N PHE A 102 -3.21 -4.21 4.46
CA PHE A 102 -2.78 -5.25 5.40
C PHE A 102 -3.95 -6.09 5.92
N LYS A 103 -5.16 -5.57 5.88
CA LYS A 103 -6.38 -6.32 6.26
C LYS A 103 -6.59 -7.61 5.44
N PHE A 104 -5.91 -7.76 4.31
CA PHE A 104 -5.95 -8.96 3.47
C PHE A 104 -4.82 -9.94 3.77
N VAL A 105 -3.91 -9.61 4.67
CA VAL A 105 -2.76 -10.44 4.99
C VAL A 105 -3.09 -11.39 6.14
N LYS A 106 -2.88 -12.67 5.92
CA LYS A 106 -2.97 -13.68 6.98
C LYS A 106 -1.59 -14.17 7.38
N GLU A 107 -1.51 -14.89 8.50
CA GLU A 107 -0.28 -15.49 9.00
C GLU A 107 0.40 -16.33 7.90
N GLU A 108 1.72 -16.32 7.90
CA GLU A 108 2.60 -17.02 6.95
C GLU A 108 2.73 -16.36 5.58
N MET A 109 2.01 -15.29 5.29
CA MET A 109 2.19 -14.53 4.06
C MET A 109 3.47 -13.69 4.10
N MET A 110 4.16 -13.63 2.96
CA MET A 110 5.36 -12.80 2.81
C MET A 110 4.98 -11.36 2.47
N CYS A 111 5.55 -10.42 3.21
CA CYS A 111 5.39 -8.99 2.96
C CYS A 111 6.76 -8.35 2.77
N LYS A 112 6.80 -7.20 2.09
CA LYS A 112 8.03 -6.41 2.00
C LYS A 112 8.02 -5.34 3.07
N ILE A 113 9.03 -5.34 3.91
CA ILE A 113 9.23 -4.32 4.93
C ILE A 113 10.05 -3.20 4.31
N VAL A 114 9.48 -2.00 4.31
CA VAL A 114 10.06 -0.83 3.65
C VAL A 114 10.69 0.06 4.70
N SER A 115 11.98 0.33 4.56
CA SER A 115 12.73 1.11 5.53
C SER A 115 13.69 2.10 4.88
N TYR A 116 14.06 3.11 5.66
CA TYR A 116 15.09 4.08 5.32
C TYR A 116 16.06 4.22 6.48
N LYS A 117 17.34 3.93 6.25
CA LYS A 117 18.39 3.95 7.27
C LYS A 117 17.99 3.19 8.56
N GLY A 118 17.39 2.02 8.38
CA GLY A 118 16.95 1.17 9.48
C GLY A 118 15.59 1.54 10.10
N ASN A 119 14.98 2.65 9.69
CA ASN A 119 13.66 3.06 10.16
C ASN A 119 12.56 2.52 9.25
N VAL A 120 11.77 1.59 9.76
CA VAL A 120 10.62 1.05 9.02
C VAL A 120 9.50 2.08 8.98
N PHE A 121 8.97 2.34 7.82
CA PHE A 121 7.87 3.29 7.65
C PHE A 121 6.68 2.73 6.86
N ASP A 122 6.82 1.58 6.23
CA ASP A 122 5.73 0.97 5.48
C ASP A 122 5.92 -0.55 5.37
N VAL A 123 4.82 -1.23 5.05
CA VAL A 123 4.80 -2.66 4.75
C VAL A 123 4.01 -2.84 3.45
N GLU A 124 4.59 -3.53 2.49
CA GLU A 124 3.93 -3.84 1.22
C GLU A 124 3.43 -5.29 1.24
N PRO A 125 2.10 -5.51 1.35
CA PRO A 125 1.52 -6.85 1.24
C PRO A 125 1.74 -7.46 -0.14
N PRO A 126 1.55 -8.78 -0.30
CA PRO A 126 1.50 -9.38 -1.64
C PRO A 126 0.43 -8.68 -2.47
N THR A 127 0.70 -8.47 -3.76
CA THR A 127 -0.25 -7.83 -4.68
C THR A 127 -1.54 -8.63 -4.79
N PHE A 128 -1.43 -9.94 -4.85
CA PHE A 128 -2.56 -10.87 -4.95
C PHE A 128 -2.54 -11.85 -3.78
N VAL A 129 -3.71 -12.09 -3.22
CA VAL A 129 -3.88 -13.06 -2.15
C VAL A 129 -5.05 -13.97 -2.45
N GLU A 130 -5.04 -15.16 -1.87
CA GLU A 130 -6.16 -16.10 -1.91
C GLU A 130 -6.72 -16.24 -0.51
N LEU A 131 -7.99 -15.89 -0.33
CA LEU A 131 -8.67 -15.90 0.97
C LEU A 131 -10.01 -16.60 0.89
N VAL A 132 -10.33 -17.31 1.96
CA VAL A 132 -11.61 -18.03 2.10
C VAL A 132 -12.70 -17.08 2.57
N VAL A 133 -13.89 -17.20 1.95
CA VAL A 133 -15.09 -16.49 2.41
C VAL A 133 -15.63 -17.18 3.66
N THR A 134 -15.72 -16.45 4.76
CA THR A 134 -16.24 -16.96 6.04
C THR A 134 -17.71 -16.62 6.26
N ALA A 135 -18.19 -15.54 5.66
CA ALA A 135 -19.60 -15.15 5.74
C ALA A 135 -20.01 -14.35 4.51
N THR A 136 -21.16 -14.68 3.96
CA THR A 136 -21.79 -13.91 2.89
C THR A 136 -23.28 -14.24 2.85
N ASP A 137 -24.08 -13.30 2.35
CA ASP A 137 -25.49 -13.52 2.16
C ASP A 137 -25.76 -14.38 0.92
N PRO A 138 -26.90 -15.14 0.89
CA PRO A 138 -27.29 -15.81 -0.33
C PRO A 138 -27.54 -14.80 -1.45
N GLY A 139 -27.07 -15.10 -2.64
CA GLY A 139 -27.41 -14.31 -3.82
C GLY A 139 -28.82 -14.68 -4.32
N PHE A 140 -29.69 -13.69 -4.39
CA PHE A 140 -31.04 -13.92 -4.94
C PHE A 140 -31.07 -13.59 -6.43
N ALA A 141 -31.55 -14.54 -7.24
CA ALA A 141 -31.61 -14.43 -8.69
C ALA A 141 -32.72 -13.47 -9.18
N GLY A 142 -33.40 -12.77 -8.29
CA GLY A 142 -34.54 -11.89 -8.63
C GLY A 142 -34.17 -10.44 -8.91
N ASN A 143 -32.95 -10.03 -8.65
CA ASN A 143 -32.50 -8.67 -8.92
C ASN A 143 -31.94 -8.59 -10.32
N THR A 144 -32.61 -7.85 -11.17
CA THR A 144 -32.32 -7.73 -12.59
C THR A 144 -31.21 -6.74 -12.92
N ALA A 145 -30.53 -6.17 -11.94
CA ALA A 145 -29.40 -5.29 -12.19
C ALA A 145 -28.19 -6.12 -12.64
N THR A 146 -27.75 -5.91 -13.85
CA THR A 146 -26.46 -6.37 -14.33
C THR A 146 -25.38 -5.74 -13.44
N ASN A 147 -24.40 -6.54 -12.96
CA ASN A 147 -23.32 -6.12 -12.08
C ASN A 147 -23.71 -5.91 -10.61
N THR A 148 -24.73 -6.59 -10.14
CA THR A 148 -25.05 -6.58 -8.70
C THR A 148 -24.00 -7.33 -7.92
N LEU A 149 -23.47 -6.69 -6.89
CA LEU A 149 -22.50 -7.25 -5.96
C LEU A 149 -23.13 -7.38 -4.58
N LYS A 150 -22.59 -8.28 -3.78
CA LYS A 150 -22.98 -8.44 -2.38
C LYS A 150 -21.75 -8.39 -1.48
N PRO A 151 -21.89 -8.03 -0.19
CA PRO A 151 -20.79 -8.07 0.75
C PRO A 151 -20.41 -9.51 1.08
N ALA A 152 -19.10 -9.75 1.25
CA ALA A 152 -18.56 -11.00 1.77
C ALA A 152 -17.47 -10.70 2.78
N THR A 153 -17.47 -11.45 3.87
CA THR A 153 -16.42 -11.37 4.89
C THR A 153 -15.41 -12.48 4.64
N LEU A 154 -14.14 -12.12 4.66
CA LEU A 154 -13.03 -13.03 4.41
C LEU A 154 -12.44 -13.56 5.73
N GLU A 155 -11.64 -14.63 5.64
CA GLU A 155 -11.01 -15.24 6.82
C GLU A 155 -10.13 -14.30 7.64
N THR A 156 -9.65 -13.20 7.05
CA THR A 156 -8.88 -12.16 7.77
C THR A 156 -9.77 -11.14 8.47
N GLY A 157 -11.09 -11.24 8.32
CA GLY A 157 -12.05 -10.27 8.83
C GLY A 157 -12.34 -9.10 7.88
N ALA A 158 -11.64 -9.01 6.76
CA ALA A 158 -11.89 -7.99 5.77
C ALA A 158 -13.21 -8.23 5.03
N GLU A 159 -13.92 -7.16 4.71
CA GLU A 159 -15.16 -7.20 3.93
C GLU A 159 -14.91 -6.64 2.52
N ILE A 160 -15.36 -7.37 1.50
CA ILE A 160 -15.28 -6.93 0.10
C ILE A 160 -16.62 -7.15 -0.59
N LYS A 161 -16.76 -6.56 -1.77
CA LYS A 161 -17.91 -6.79 -2.66
C LYS A 161 -17.56 -7.91 -3.65
N VAL A 162 -18.48 -8.87 -3.77
CA VAL A 162 -18.32 -10.05 -4.61
C VAL A 162 -19.54 -10.29 -5.48
N PRO A 163 -19.41 -11.03 -6.59
CA PRO A 163 -20.57 -11.46 -7.38
C PRO A 163 -21.56 -12.28 -6.54
N LEU A 164 -22.83 -12.29 -6.95
CA LEU A 164 -23.89 -12.98 -6.22
C LEU A 164 -23.71 -14.49 -6.11
N PHE A 165 -22.96 -15.11 -7.03
CA PHE A 165 -22.74 -16.56 -7.05
C PHE A 165 -21.70 -17.04 -6.02
N ILE A 166 -21.01 -16.15 -5.34
CA ILE A 166 -20.02 -16.51 -4.34
C ILE A 166 -20.71 -17.02 -3.08
N ASN A 167 -20.20 -18.12 -2.53
CA ASN A 167 -20.71 -18.78 -1.32
C ASN A 167 -19.66 -18.84 -0.22
N GLU A 168 -20.12 -19.06 1.00
CA GLU A 168 -19.21 -19.38 2.11
C GLU A 168 -18.35 -20.59 1.77
N GLY A 169 -17.08 -20.55 2.12
CA GLY A 169 -16.10 -21.59 1.82
C GLY A 169 -15.40 -21.43 0.48
N ASP A 170 -15.88 -20.56 -0.39
CA ASP A 170 -15.18 -20.25 -1.64
C ASP A 170 -13.85 -19.58 -1.36
N VAL A 171 -12.82 -19.95 -2.12
CA VAL A 171 -11.51 -19.30 -2.09
C VAL A 171 -11.46 -18.27 -3.20
N LEU A 172 -11.15 -17.04 -2.84
CA LEU A 172 -11.16 -15.91 -3.77
C LEU A 172 -9.76 -15.35 -3.96
N LYS A 173 -9.44 -15.03 -5.21
CA LYS A 173 -8.27 -14.25 -5.55
C LYS A 173 -8.63 -12.77 -5.51
N ILE A 174 -7.84 -12.00 -4.76
CA ILE A 174 -8.10 -10.59 -4.46
C ILE A 174 -6.87 -9.78 -4.78
N ASP A 175 -7.07 -8.61 -5.40
CA ASP A 175 -6.04 -7.59 -5.55
C ASP A 175 -6.00 -6.75 -4.26
N THR A 176 -4.93 -6.85 -3.50
CA THR A 176 -4.79 -6.13 -2.22
C THR A 176 -4.69 -4.63 -2.38
N ARG A 177 -4.24 -4.15 -3.54
CA ARG A 177 -4.08 -2.71 -3.81
C ARG A 177 -5.43 -2.01 -3.92
N THR A 178 -6.42 -2.68 -4.46
CA THR A 178 -7.77 -2.13 -4.70
C THR A 178 -8.83 -2.73 -3.79
N GLY A 179 -8.56 -3.90 -3.21
CA GLY A 179 -9.54 -4.68 -2.45
C GLY A 179 -10.58 -5.37 -3.32
N GLU A 180 -10.32 -5.48 -4.61
CA GLU A 180 -11.27 -6.04 -5.57
C GLU A 180 -11.15 -7.55 -5.72
N TYR A 181 -12.30 -8.19 -5.82
CA TYR A 181 -12.42 -9.59 -6.23
C TYR A 181 -11.96 -9.71 -7.70
N LEU A 182 -11.12 -10.70 -7.98
CA LEU A 182 -10.67 -11.01 -9.34
C LEU A 182 -11.31 -12.27 -9.88
N SER A 183 -11.24 -13.36 -9.12
CA SER A 183 -11.75 -14.67 -9.52
C SER A 183 -11.88 -15.60 -8.32
N ARG A 184 -12.60 -16.71 -8.52
CA ARG A 184 -12.46 -17.84 -7.60
C ARG A 184 -11.15 -18.56 -7.89
N ALA A 185 -10.47 -18.94 -6.85
CA ALA A 185 -9.23 -19.69 -6.96
C ALA A 185 -9.49 -21.19 -7.08
#